data_660cf9cdfe596b5d1c70d4d41d0af10b
#
_entry.id   660cf9cdfe596b5d1c70d4d41d0af10b
#
_cell.length_a   1.000
_cell.length_b   1.000
_cell.length_c   1.000
_cell.angle_alpha   90.00
_cell.angle_beta   90.00
_cell.angle_gamma   90.00
#
_symmetry.space_group_name_H-M   'P 1'
#
loop_
_entity.id
_entity.type
_entity.pdbx_description
1 polymer ?
#
loop_
_entity_poly.entity_id
_entity_poly.type
_entity_poly.pdbx_seq_one_letter_code
_entity_poly.pdbx_strand_id
1 'polypeptide(L)'
;MLIDLTHLNDATFFDCIEASSKPVIVSHDGVQAVCPSECNLSDDRLRAIGKNGGVVGMEIVKTELVRGSQETGELVTFDNVIDHIDHIVEVAGIDHVGLGLDYDNFPLVRNVHRAMCPFPGSIEGFYTGIPKGDHMTEDPNDISEGYVIAEYLVNRGYSDNDILKILGGNLMRVLEETIG
;
A
#
# COMPACT_ATOMS: atom_id res chain seq x y z
N MET A 1 0.49 -9.09 19.58
CA MET A 1 1.39 -8.17 18.86
C MET A 1 1.12 -8.35 17.37
N LEU A 2 0.82 -7.30 16.64
CA LEU A 2 0.66 -7.33 15.19
C LEU A 2 2.06 -7.20 14.53
N ILE A 3 2.33 -8.04 13.53
CA ILE A 3 3.59 -8.01 12.77
C ILE A 3 3.30 -7.37 11.43
N ASP A 4 4.09 -6.36 11.08
CA ASP A 4 4.06 -5.67 9.79
C ASP A 4 5.28 -6.09 8.96
N LEU A 5 5.04 -6.53 7.73
CA LEU A 5 6.06 -7.05 6.80
C LEU A 5 6.44 -6.06 5.69
N THR A 6 5.93 -4.83 5.76
CA THR A 6 6.22 -3.78 4.77
C THR A 6 7.72 -3.54 4.65
N HIS A 7 8.20 -3.37 3.43
CA HIS A 7 9.60 -3.08 3.08
C HIS A 7 10.63 -4.13 3.52
N LEU A 8 10.21 -5.35 3.86
CA LEU A 8 11.15 -6.42 4.15
C LEU A 8 11.70 -7.06 2.85
N ASN A 9 12.96 -7.50 2.91
CA ASN A 9 13.49 -8.38 1.86
C ASN A 9 12.84 -9.76 1.90
N ASP A 10 12.94 -10.54 0.81
CA ASP A 10 12.26 -11.83 0.68
C ASP A 10 12.60 -12.80 1.82
N ALA A 11 13.87 -12.93 2.18
CA ALA A 11 14.28 -13.89 3.21
C ALA A 11 13.59 -13.58 4.55
N THR A 12 13.67 -12.33 5.01
CA THR A 12 13.04 -11.90 6.26
C THR A 12 11.52 -11.99 6.18
N PHE A 13 10.93 -11.64 5.03
CA PHE A 13 9.48 -11.71 4.82
C PHE A 13 8.95 -13.15 5.03
N PHE A 14 9.56 -14.13 4.35
CA PHE A 14 9.11 -15.52 4.46
C PHE A 14 9.45 -16.14 5.81
N ASP A 15 10.59 -15.79 6.42
CA ASP A 15 10.92 -16.23 7.79
C ASP A 15 9.90 -15.73 8.81
N CYS A 16 9.43 -14.47 8.68
CA CYS A 16 8.38 -13.92 9.54
C CYS A 16 7.02 -14.62 9.32
N ILE A 17 6.64 -14.89 8.07
CA ILE A 17 5.42 -15.66 7.74
C ILE A 17 5.48 -17.05 8.39
N GLU A 18 6.61 -17.76 8.26
CA GLU A 18 6.76 -19.10 8.84
C GLU A 18 6.72 -19.08 10.37
N ALA A 19 7.33 -18.07 10.98
CA ALA A 19 7.39 -17.94 12.45
C ALA A 19 6.06 -17.47 13.07
N SER A 20 5.20 -16.79 12.30
CA SER A 20 3.96 -16.23 12.82
C SER A 20 2.85 -17.27 12.92
N SER A 21 2.32 -17.44 14.14
CA SER A 21 1.11 -18.25 14.39
C SER A 21 -0.21 -17.46 14.27
N LYS A 22 -0.13 -16.19 13.90
CA LYS A 22 -1.25 -15.25 13.76
C LYS A 22 -1.16 -14.53 12.42
N PRO A 23 -2.28 -14.01 11.91
CA PRO A 23 -2.26 -13.17 10.72
C PRO A 23 -1.28 -12.00 10.85
N VAL A 24 -0.61 -11.69 9.75
CA VAL A 24 0.30 -10.55 9.63
C VAL A 24 -0.31 -9.47 8.76
N ILE A 25 0.32 -8.30 8.69
CA ILE A 25 -0.03 -7.28 7.70
C ILE A 25 1.18 -6.91 6.85
N VAL A 26 0.90 -6.41 5.66
CA VAL A 26 1.71 -5.44 4.95
C VAL A 26 0.93 -4.14 5.03
N SER A 27 1.42 -3.17 5.80
CA SER A 27 0.64 -1.97 6.10
C SER A 27 0.36 -1.12 4.87
N HIS A 28 1.31 -1.08 3.92
CA HIS A 28 1.18 -0.37 2.65
C HIS A 28 2.15 -0.97 1.64
N ASP A 29 1.70 -1.22 0.42
CA ASP A 29 2.54 -1.67 -0.69
C ASP A 29 1.71 -1.75 -1.99
N GLY A 30 2.38 -1.75 -3.16
CA GLY A 30 1.80 -2.09 -4.45
C GLY A 30 2.06 -3.54 -4.85
N VAL A 31 1.79 -3.89 -6.11
CA VAL A 31 2.03 -5.23 -6.65
C VAL A 31 2.89 -5.21 -7.92
N GLN A 32 3.90 -6.08 -7.98
CA GLN A 32 4.88 -6.13 -9.07
C GLN A 32 4.27 -6.49 -10.43
N ALA A 33 3.21 -7.28 -10.44
CA ALA A 33 2.55 -7.69 -11.68
C ALA A 33 1.90 -6.51 -12.41
N VAL A 34 1.46 -5.49 -11.69
CA VAL A 34 0.87 -4.26 -12.24
C VAL A 34 1.96 -3.20 -12.47
N CYS A 35 2.77 -2.95 -11.46
CA CYS A 35 3.89 -2.01 -11.55
C CYS A 35 5.19 -2.69 -11.09
N PRO A 36 6.12 -3.03 -12.00
CA PRO A 36 7.36 -3.74 -11.67
C PRO A 36 8.35 -2.81 -10.95
N SER A 37 8.13 -2.61 -9.64
CA SER A 37 9.01 -1.95 -8.69
C SER A 37 9.62 -2.98 -7.74
N GLU A 38 10.84 -2.72 -7.25
CA GLU A 38 11.49 -3.57 -6.24
C GLU A 38 10.80 -3.46 -4.87
N CYS A 39 10.09 -2.36 -4.63
CA CYS A 39 9.31 -2.16 -3.41
C CYS A 39 8.05 -3.02 -3.41
N ASN A 40 7.40 -3.17 -4.57
CA ASN A 40 6.11 -3.84 -4.71
C ASN A 40 6.17 -5.34 -4.42
N LEU A 41 5.03 -5.87 -3.97
CA LEU A 41 4.87 -7.29 -3.62
C LEU A 41 4.84 -8.19 -4.85
N SER A 42 5.60 -9.28 -4.79
CA SER A 42 5.48 -10.37 -5.75
C SER A 42 4.25 -11.23 -5.48
N ASP A 43 3.79 -11.96 -6.49
CA ASP A 43 2.69 -12.94 -6.35
C ASP A 43 2.95 -13.99 -5.28
N ASP A 44 4.21 -14.39 -5.08
CA ASP A 44 4.56 -15.37 -4.05
C ASP A 44 4.36 -14.79 -2.64
N ARG A 45 4.69 -13.51 -2.44
CA ARG A 45 4.38 -12.81 -1.19
C ARG A 45 2.87 -12.68 -0.98
N LEU A 46 2.11 -12.31 -2.03
CA LEU A 46 0.64 -12.24 -1.96
C LEU A 46 0.01 -13.57 -1.57
N ARG A 47 0.43 -14.67 -2.20
CA ARG A 47 -0.03 -16.02 -1.84
C ARG A 47 0.32 -16.40 -0.41
N ALA A 48 1.50 -16.01 0.06
CA ALA A 48 1.93 -16.28 1.43
C ALA A 48 1.08 -15.53 2.46
N ILE A 49 0.76 -14.26 2.20
CA ILE A 49 -0.16 -13.46 3.04
C ILE A 49 -1.55 -14.07 3.05
N GLY A 50 -2.12 -14.40 1.88
CA GLY A 50 -3.42 -15.06 1.79
C GLY A 50 -3.48 -16.36 2.59
N LYS A 51 -2.46 -17.21 2.47
CA LYS A 51 -2.36 -18.47 3.23
C LYS A 51 -2.21 -18.26 4.74
N ASN A 52 -1.53 -17.17 5.15
CA ASN A 52 -1.36 -16.82 6.57
C ASN A 52 -2.65 -16.24 7.18
N GLY A 53 -3.59 -15.78 6.37
CA GLY A 53 -4.79 -15.06 6.82
C GLY A 53 -4.59 -13.55 6.98
N GLY A 54 -3.45 -13.03 6.54
CA GLY A 54 -3.06 -11.64 6.65
C GLY A 54 -3.79 -10.69 5.70
N VAL A 55 -3.38 -9.43 5.70
CA VAL A 55 -3.93 -8.36 4.85
C VAL A 55 -2.82 -7.50 4.27
N VAL A 56 -2.98 -7.12 3.00
CA VAL A 56 -2.17 -6.11 2.31
C VAL A 56 -2.95 -4.80 2.28
N GLY A 57 -2.37 -3.73 2.82
CA GLY A 57 -2.84 -2.36 2.66
C GLY A 57 -2.37 -1.79 1.31
N MET A 58 -3.30 -1.41 0.45
CA MET A 58 -2.99 -0.82 -0.84
C MET A 58 -2.61 0.66 -0.68
N GLU A 59 -1.45 1.04 -1.19
CA GLU A 59 -0.93 2.41 -1.15
C GLU A 59 -1.38 3.27 -2.34
N ILE A 60 -1.05 4.58 -2.29
CA ILE A 60 -1.34 5.54 -3.37
C ILE A 60 -0.09 6.27 -3.88
N VAL A 61 1.08 5.70 -3.66
CA VAL A 61 2.36 6.30 -4.10
C VAL A 61 2.54 6.10 -5.60
N LYS A 62 2.60 7.20 -6.36
CA LYS A 62 2.62 7.19 -7.85
C LYS A 62 3.68 6.27 -8.45
N THR A 63 4.89 6.29 -7.92
CA THR A 63 6.00 5.49 -8.44
C THR A 63 5.81 4.00 -8.29
N GLU A 64 5.02 3.61 -7.30
CA GLU A 64 4.70 2.21 -7.00
C GLU A 64 3.43 1.75 -7.74
N LEU A 65 2.59 2.70 -8.20
CA LEU A 65 1.38 2.41 -8.97
C LEU A 65 1.64 2.36 -10.48
N VAL A 66 2.40 3.32 -11.01
CA VAL A 66 2.71 3.42 -12.44
C VAL A 66 4.18 3.73 -12.64
N ARG A 67 4.90 2.77 -13.24
CA ARG A 67 6.33 2.90 -13.47
C ARG A 67 6.66 4.07 -14.38
N GLY A 68 7.56 4.93 -13.92
CA GLY A 68 8.02 6.07 -14.69
C GLY A 68 7.03 7.23 -14.79
N SER A 69 5.96 7.22 -13.99
CA SER A 69 4.95 8.28 -13.96
C SER A 69 5.54 9.67 -13.67
N GLN A 70 6.59 9.74 -12.86
CA GLN A 70 7.27 11.00 -12.56
C GLN A 70 8.02 11.58 -13.77
N GLU A 71 8.66 10.72 -14.58
CA GLU A 71 9.43 11.13 -15.76
C GLU A 71 8.52 11.43 -16.95
N THR A 72 7.43 10.69 -17.10
CA THR A 72 6.49 10.82 -18.22
C THR A 72 5.46 11.92 -18.00
N GLY A 73 5.21 12.30 -16.74
CA GLY A 73 4.10 13.19 -16.38
C GLY A 73 2.73 12.51 -16.55
N GLU A 74 2.69 11.18 -16.57
CA GLU A 74 1.45 10.43 -16.64
C GLU A 74 0.60 10.67 -15.38
N LEU A 75 -0.69 10.94 -15.58
CA LEU A 75 -1.64 11.10 -14.48
C LEU A 75 -1.89 9.74 -13.83
N VAL A 76 -1.70 9.67 -12.53
CA VAL A 76 -1.96 8.47 -11.73
C VAL A 76 -3.19 8.75 -10.86
N THR A 77 -4.22 7.96 -11.05
CA THR A 77 -5.54 8.10 -10.41
C THR A 77 -5.88 6.88 -9.58
N PHE A 78 -7.01 6.89 -8.90
CA PHE A 78 -7.52 5.72 -8.21
C PHE A 78 -7.85 4.52 -9.12
N ASP A 79 -8.05 4.71 -10.42
CA ASP A 79 -8.17 3.55 -11.34
C ASP A 79 -6.90 2.68 -11.29
N ASN A 80 -5.71 3.31 -11.21
CA ASN A 80 -4.46 2.56 -11.07
C ASN A 80 -4.39 1.84 -9.72
N VAL A 81 -4.87 2.46 -8.63
CA VAL A 81 -4.99 1.80 -7.32
C VAL A 81 -5.90 0.58 -7.39
N ILE A 82 -7.05 0.70 -8.07
CA ILE A 82 -7.99 -0.41 -8.23
C ILE A 82 -7.39 -1.56 -9.07
N ASP A 83 -6.57 -1.27 -10.08
CA ASP A 83 -5.87 -2.31 -10.85
C ASP A 83 -4.96 -3.16 -9.95
N HIS A 84 -4.27 -2.55 -8.98
CA HIS A 84 -3.49 -3.27 -7.97
C HIS A 84 -4.39 -4.07 -7.02
N ILE A 85 -5.51 -3.49 -6.56
CA ILE A 85 -6.51 -4.18 -5.72
C ILE A 85 -7.05 -5.41 -6.43
N ASP A 86 -7.43 -5.29 -7.71
CA ASP A 86 -7.93 -6.40 -8.52
C ASP A 86 -6.92 -7.55 -8.56
N HIS A 87 -5.62 -7.25 -8.73
CA HIS A 87 -4.58 -8.26 -8.74
C HIS A 87 -4.39 -8.92 -7.37
N ILE A 88 -4.44 -8.15 -6.27
CA ILE A 88 -4.38 -8.73 -4.92
C ILE A 88 -5.57 -9.68 -4.70
N VAL A 89 -6.79 -9.26 -5.12
CA VAL A 89 -8.00 -10.09 -5.02
C VAL A 89 -7.86 -11.38 -5.85
N GLU A 90 -7.31 -11.29 -7.06
CA GLU A 90 -7.08 -12.47 -7.92
C GLU A 90 -6.11 -13.47 -7.28
N VAL A 91 -5.02 -13.00 -6.68
CA VAL A 91 -3.92 -13.85 -6.20
C VAL A 91 -4.11 -14.31 -4.75
N ALA A 92 -4.52 -13.42 -3.86
CA ALA A 92 -4.66 -13.68 -2.42
C ALA A 92 -6.12 -13.86 -1.97
N GLY A 93 -7.07 -13.25 -2.68
CA GLY A 93 -8.50 -13.26 -2.34
C GLY A 93 -8.98 -11.97 -1.69
N ILE A 94 -10.29 -11.74 -1.78
CA ILE A 94 -10.95 -10.51 -1.30
C ILE A 94 -10.78 -10.25 0.21
N ASP A 95 -10.55 -11.29 1.00
CA ASP A 95 -10.38 -11.18 2.45
C ASP A 95 -8.97 -10.71 2.87
N HIS A 96 -8.07 -10.50 1.89
CA HIS A 96 -6.65 -10.23 2.11
C HIS A 96 -6.17 -8.88 1.57
N VAL A 97 -7.07 -7.98 1.20
CA VAL A 97 -6.78 -6.63 0.74
C VAL A 97 -7.48 -5.59 1.60
N GLY A 98 -6.80 -4.47 1.85
CA GLY A 98 -7.33 -3.31 2.57
C GLY A 98 -6.72 -2.02 2.03
N LEU A 99 -6.93 -0.91 2.70
CA LEU A 99 -6.31 0.37 2.40
C LEU A 99 -5.18 0.66 3.38
N GLY A 100 -4.03 1.02 2.84
CA GLY A 100 -2.87 1.48 3.58
C GLY A 100 -2.22 2.61 2.80
N LEU A 101 -2.90 3.76 2.72
CA LEU A 101 -2.67 4.79 1.70
C LEU A 101 -1.26 5.36 1.68
N ASP A 102 -0.48 5.19 2.74
CA ASP A 102 0.85 5.82 2.91
C ASP A 102 0.80 7.33 2.60
N TYR A 103 -0.34 7.94 2.94
CA TYR A 103 -0.58 9.33 2.63
C TYR A 103 0.28 10.24 3.50
N ASP A 104 1.12 11.02 2.86
CA ASP A 104 2.02 11.94 3.51
C ASP A 104 1.78 13.38 3.04
N ASN A 105 1.51 14.31 3.98
CA ASN A 105 1.50 15.73 3.67
C ASN A 105 2.93 16.25 3.60
N PHE A 106 3.59 15.92 2.54
CA PHE A 106 5.01 16.04 2.29
C PHE A 106 5.65 17.42 2.56
N PRO A 107 5.02 18.57 2.27
CA PRO A 107 5.61 19.86 2.59
C PRO A 107 5.85 20.06 4.10
N LEU A 108 4.98 19.51 4.94
CA LEU A 108 5.09 19.60 6.39
C LEU A 108 6.12 18.61 6.93
N VAL A 109 6.04 17.34 6.50
CA VAL A 109 6.91 16.25 6.95
C VAL A 109 8.36 16.48 6.52
N ARG A 110 8.59 16.94 5.29
CA ARG A 110 9.92 17.31 4.81
C ARG A 110 10.62 18.35 5.70
N ASN A 111 9.87 19.33 6.21
CA ASN A 111 10.43 20.32 7.13
C ASN A 111 10.68 19.75 8.53
N VAL A 112 9.83 18.84 9.00
CA VAL A 112 9.98 18.15 10.28
C VAL A 112 11.12 17.14 10.22
N HIS A 113 11.20 16.30 9.17
CA HIS A 113 12.31 15.36 8.99
C HIS A 113 13.66 16.08 8.84
N ARG A 114 13.72 17.18 8.10
CA ARG A 114 14.94 17.99 7.99
C ARG A 114 15.41 18.55 9.33
N ALA A 115 14.48 18.83 10.25
CA ALA A 115 14.76 19.30 11.60
C ALA A 115 15.11 18.17 12.58
N MET A 116 14.61 16.95 12.36
CA MET A 116 14.75 15.82 13.28
C MET A 116 15.83 14.80 12.89
N CYS A 117 16.25 14.73 11.62
CA CYS A 117 17.31 13.83 11.15
C CYS A 117 18.63 14.59 10.95
N PRO A 118 19.57 14.50 11.90
CA PRO A 118 20.84 15.22 11.82
C PRO A 118 21.89 14.56 10.88
N PHE A 119 21.52 13.54 10.12
CA PHE A 119 22.44 12.87 9.20
C PHE A 119 22.38 13.53 7.82
N PRO A 120 23.41 14.32 7.43
CA PRO A 120 23.49 14.89 6.08
C PRO A 120 23.53 13.76 5.04
N GLY A 121 22.61 13.80 4.09
CA GLY A 121 22.61 12.89 2.93
C GLY A 121 21.69 11.68 3.00
N SER A 122 21.13 11.30 4.17
CA SER A 122 20.25 10.13 4.27
C SER A 122 18.84 10.37 3.72
N ILE A 123 18.37 11.62 3.74
CA ILE A 123 17.04 11.99 3.27
C ILE A 123 17.10 12.76 1.94
N GLU A 124 18.14 13.57 1.72
CA GLU A 124 18.29 14.28 0.44
C GLU A 124 18.47 13.32 -0.74
N GLY A 125 19.08 12.15 -0.54
CA GLY A 125 19.20 11.12 -1.58
C GLY A 125 17.89 10.42 -1.90
N PHE A 126 17.02 10.25 -0.93
CA PHE A 126 15.71 9.59 -1.10
C PHE A 126 14.70 10.51 -1.79
N TYR A 127 14.81 11.83 -1.54
CA TYR A 127 13.87 12.82 -2.06
C TYR A 127 14.44 13.74 -3.17
N THR A 128 15.69 13.55 -3.58
CA THR A 128 16.27 14.27 -4.73
C THR A 128 15.72 13.68 -6.02
N GLY A 129 14.81 14.35 -6.62
CA GLY A 129 14.16 13.94 -7.86
C GLY A 129 12.65 13.92 -7.78
N ILE A 130 12.07 13.95 -6.59
CA ILE A 130 10.62 14.08 -6.43
C ILE A 130 10.25 15.58 -6.61
N PRO A 131 9.49 15.93 -7.64
CA PRO A 131 8.97 17.29 -7.80
C PRO A 131 8.17 17.68 -6.57
N LYS A 132 8.20 18.96 -6.20
CA LYS A 132 7.47 19.45 -5.04
C LYS A 132 5.99 19.11 -5.16
N GLY A 133 5.50 18.27 -4.25
CA GLY A 133 4.08 18.01 -4.06
C GLY A 133 3.48 16.91 -4.93
N ASP A 134 4.30 16.03 -5.55
CA ASP A 134 3.80 15.24 -6.68
C ASP A 134 4.09 13.73 -6.62
N HIS A 135 4.10 13.12 -5.44
CA HIS A 135 4.33 11.68 -5.30
C HIS A 135 3.06 10.87 -5.01
N MET A 136 1.96 11.54 -4.66
CA MET A 136 0.65 10.91 -4.47
C MET A 136 -0.18 10.93 -5.74
N THR A 137 -1.22 10.11 -5.82
CA THR A 137 -2.19 10.12 -6.92
C THR A 137 -2.79 11.53 -7.11
N GLU A 138 -3.28 11.81 -8.33
CA GLU A 138 -3.98 13.07 -8.61
C GLU A 138 -5.33 13.18 -7.88
N ASP A 139 -5.88 12.05 -7.51
CA ASP A 139 -7.14 11.86 -6.81
C ASP A 139 -6.96 10.86 -5.65
N PRO A 140 -7.20 11.23 -4.39
CA PRO A 140 -7.50 12.57 -3.89
C PRO A 140 -6.23 13.39 -3.62
N ASN A 141 -6.35 14.71 -3.64
CA ASN A 141 -5.27 15.61 -3.22
C ASN A 141 -5.11 15.72 -1.70
N ASP A 142 -6.05 15.18 -0.94
CA ASP A 142 -6.11 15.28 0.52
C ASP A 142 -6.69 13.99 1.11
N ILE A 143 -6.15 13.54 2.25
CA ILE A 143 -6.62 12.34 2.96
C ILE A 143 -8.12 12.39 3.31
N SER A 144 -8.68 13.60 3.49
CA SER A 144 -10.12 13.78 3.75
C SER A 144 -11.01 13.35 2.57
N GLU A 145 -10.45 13.24 1.38
CA GLU A 145 -11.13 12.78 0.16
C GLU A 145 -11.00 11.26 -0.07
N GLY A 146 -10.31 10.54 0.82
CA GLY A 146 -10.08 9.11 0.70
C GLY A 146 -11.34 8.24 0.55
N TYR A 147 -12.52 8.77 0.95
CA TYR A 147 -13.81 8.11 0.72
C TYR A 147 -14.14 7.93 -0.77
N VAL A 148 -13.55 8.73 -1.65
CA VAL A 148 -13.77 8.67 -3.12
C VAL A 148 -13.37 7.29 -3.67
N ILE A 149 -12.42 6.58 -3.06
CA ILE A 149 -12.04 5.23 -3.49
C ILE A 149 -13.24 4.26 -3.52
N ALA A 150 -14.24 4.48 -2.65
CA ALA A 150 -15.45 3.67 -2.66
C ALA A 150 -16.23 3.80 -3.99
N GLU A 151 -16.23 4.98 -4.60
CA GLU A 151 -16.89 5.21 -5.90
C GLU A 151 -16.17 4.45 -7.03
N TYR A 152 -14.83 4.41 -6.99
CA TYR A 152 -14.05 3.63 -7.95
C TYR A 152 -14.30 2.12 -7.81
N LEU A 153 -14.38 1.61 -6.57
CA LEU A 153 -14.71 0.20 -6.31
C LEU A 153 -16.12 -0.15 -6.81
N VAL A 154 -17.12 0.72 -6.58
CA VAL A 154 -18.48 0.55 -7.12
C VAL A 154 -18.45 0.52 -8.66
N ASN A 155 -17.74 1.46 -9.29
CA ASN A 155 -17.63 1.53 -10.74
C ASN A 155 -16.90 0.31 -11.34
N ARG A 156 -15.96 -0.28 -10.61
CA ARG A 156 -15.25 -1.52 -11.00
C ARG A 156 -16.16 -2.76 -10.86
N GLY A 157 -17.26 -2.67 -10.10
CA GLY A 157 -18.25 -3.72 -9.94
C GLY A 157 -18.11 -4.57 -8.67
N TYR A 158 -17.36 -4.10 -7.69
CA TYR A 158 -17.31 -4.74 -6.37
C TYR A 158 -18.67 -4.68 -5.68
N SER A 159 -19.04 -5.76 -4.96
CA SER A 159 -20.24 -5.74 -4.14
C SER A 159 -20.06 -4.86 -2.90
N ASP A 160 -21.17 -4.34 -2.34
CA ASP A 160 -21.13 -3.55 -1.10
C ASP A 160 -20.36 -4.28 0.03
N ASN A 161 -20.54 -5.61 0.09
CA ASN A 161 -19.86 -6.42 1.10
C ASN A 161 -18.34 -6.47 0.89
N ASP A 162 -17.88 -6.58 -0.36
CA ASP A 162 -16.47 -6.58 -0.70
C ASP A 162 -15.84 -5.20 -0.50
N ILE A 163 -16.58 -4.14 -0.83
CA ILE A 163 -16.16 -2.76 -0.56
C ILE A 163 -15.95 -2.54 0.94
N LEU A 164 -16.88 -2.99 1.79
CA LEU A 164 -16.72 -2.88 3.25
C LEU A 164 -15.51 -3.65 3.78
N LYS A 165 -15.18 -4.81 3.19
CA LYS A 165 -13.97 -5.56 3.51
C LYS A 165 -12.71 -4.76 3.18
N ILE A 166 -12.62 -4.21 1.95
CA ILE A 166 -11.49 -3.42 1.48
C ILE A 166 -11.32 -2.14 2.31
N LEU A 167 -12.41 -1.43 2.60
CA LEU A 167 -12.37 -0.16 3.34
C LEU A 167 -11.98 -0.29 4.83
N GLY A 168 -11.80 -1.51 5.33
CA GLY A 168 -11.28 -1.70 6.68
C GLY A 168 -11.73 -2.99 7.37
N GLY A 169 -12.78 -3.66 6.87
CA GLY A 169 -13.30 -4.89 7.48
C GLY A 169 -12.23 -5.99 7.61
N ASN A 170 -11.40 -6.16 6.58
CA ASN A 170 -10.31 -7.14 6.60
C ASN A 170 -9.23 -6.79 7.63
N LEU A 171 -8.85 -5.52 7.74
CA LEU A 171 -7.88 -5.08 8.74
C LEU A 171 -8.44 -5.25 10.16
N MET A 172 -9.71 -4.89 10.38
CA MET A 172 -10.36 -5.09 11.68
C MET A 172 -10.38 -6.56 12.08
N ARG A 173 -10.67 -7.49 11.15
CA ARG A 173 -10.57 -8.93 11.40
C ARG A 173 -9.18 -9.32 11.87
N VAL A 174 -8.12 -8.90 11.17
CA VAL A 174 -6.74 -9.22 11.56
C VAL A 174 -6.39 -8.64 12.93
N LEU A 175 -6.83 -7.41 13.24
CA LEU A 175 -6.64 -6.80 14.56
C LEU A 175 -7.33 -7.61 15.66
N GLU A 176 -8.60 -8.00 15.47
CA GLU A 176 -9.35 -8.82 16.42
C GLU A 176 -8.69 -10.18 16.67
N GLU A 177 -8.24 -10.87 15.62
CA GLU A 177 -7.56 -12.16 15.72
C GLU A 177 -6.18 -12.06 16.40
N THR A 178 -5.51 -10.93 16.28
CA THR A 178 -4.10 -10.77 16.69
C THR A 178 -3.95 -10.17 18.08
N ILE A 179 -4.73 -9.14 18.40
CA ILE A 179 -4.61 -8.34 19.63
C ILE A 179 -5.91 -8.19 20.41
N GLY A 180 -7.05 -8.71 19.89
CA GLY A 180 -8.37 -8.71 20.54
C GLY A 180 -8.51 -9.69 21.68
#